data_a36e88c487a7fbfdfd5831b9fed13344
#
_entry.id   a36e88c487a7fbfdfd5831b9fed13344
#
_cell.length_a   1.000
_cell.length_b   1.000
_cell.length_c   1.000
_cell.angle_alpha   90.00
_cell.angle_beta   90.00
_cell.angle_gamma   90.00
#
_symmetry.space_group_name_H-M   'P 1'
#
loop_
_entity.id
_entity.type
_entity.pdbx_description
1 polymer ?
#
loop_
_entity_poly.entity_id
_entity_poly.type
_entity_poly.pdbx_seq_one_letter_code
_entity_poly.pdbx_strand_id
1 'polypeptide(L)'
;MNLISRWALFALLPCAAFAANDGYVGSNVCKTCHPDIWSTFYKNPHFISIASGKEPPERTGCESCHGPGKAHVEARGGKATIVAFSVLPPENVLDVCLKCHSQTLSRANIRRSQHTLNGIACNSCHSIHKSQAPRALLAKKQADLCYGCHSNVRAQFSMPFKHRVNEGFMTCTDCHNPHGAYAPTWRMAGRPRMVDQAVGNEEPCLKCHSEKRGPFVFEHAVVRVEGCEQCHYPHGSTNSRLLRRPVVFTLCLECHNGTGNGRQANGVFTQSGSHNMADPRYQNCTACHVRIHGSNSDAFFLR
;
A
#
# COMPACT_ATOMS: atom_id res chain seq x y z
N MET A 1 -72.90 31.94 34.87
CA MET A 1 -71.89 30.91 35.16
C MET A 1 -70.78 31.07 34.15
N ASN A 2 -69.71 31.79 34.52
CA ASN A 2 -68.58 32.10 33.65
C ASN A 2 -67.41 31.24 34.07
N LEU A 3 -66.98 30.29 33.23
CA LEU A 3 -65.72 29.55 33.41
C LEU A 3 -64.60 30.36 32.73
N ILE A 4 -63.68 30.90 33.54
CA ILE A 4 -62.46 31.52 33.08
C ILE A 4 -61.37 30.42 32.96
N SER A 5 -61.02 30.10 31.72
CA SER A 5 -59.90 29.18 31.39
C SER A 5 -58.56 29.87 31.64
N ARG A 6 -57.75 29.38 32.58
CA ARG A 6 -56.39 29.86 32.87
C ARG A 6 -55.45 29.07 31.96
N TRP A 7 -54.92 29.73 30.95
CA TRP A 7 -53.77 29.23 30.15
C TRP A 7 -52.47 29.48 30.92
N ALA A 8 -51.85 28.42 31.37
CA ALA A 8 -50.49 28.45 31.93
C ALA A 8 -49.50 28.49 30.77
N LEU A 9 -48.80 29.63 30.57
CA LEU A 9 -47.66 29.74 29.68
C LEU A 9 -46.49 28.99 30.34
N PHE A 10 -46.14 27.81 29.81
CA PHE A 10 -44.86 27.15 30.08
C PHE A 10 -43.78 27.86 29.25
N ALA A 11 -42.96 28.70 29.89
CA ALA A 11 -41.75 29.25 29.32
C ALA A 11 -40.72 28.11 29.22
N LEU A 12 -40.51 27.62 27.99
CA LEU A 12 -39.37 26.78 27.66
C LEU A 12 -38.11 27.62 27.70
N LEU A 13 -37.39 27.57 28.78
CA LEU A 13 -36.01 28.05 28.86
C LEU A 13 -35.16 27.16 27.92
N PRO A 14 -34.41 27.72 26.97
CA PRO A 14 -33.45 26.94 26.22
C PRO A 14 -32.35 26.49 27.19
N CYS A 15 -32.30 25.20 27.45
CA CYS A 15 -31.17 24.57 28.11
C CYS A 15 -29.98 24.68 27.15
N ALA A 16 -29.18 25.75 27.30
CA ALA A 16 -27.89 25.81 26.67
C ALA A 16 -27.04 24.70 27.25
N ALA A 17 -26.97 23.56 26.55
CA ALA A 17 -26.01 22.54 26.84
C ALA A 17 -24.62 23.18 26.63
N PHE A 18 -24.01 23.65 27.69
CA PHE A 18 -22.57 23.90 27.73
C PHE A 18 -21.94 22.53 27.46
N ALA A 19 -21.47 22.31 26.26
CA ALA A 19 -20.56 21.21 25.97
C ALA A 19 -19.40 21.35 26.93
N ALA A 20 -19.29 20.42 27.88
CA ALA A 20 -18.18 20.36 28.80
C ALA A 20 -16.92 20.32 27.95
N ASN A 21 -16.06 21.31 28.06
CA ASN A 21 -14.80 21.40 27.35
C ASN A 21 -13.83 20.50 28.11
N ASP A 22 -13.96 19.18 27.97
CA ASP A 22 -13.29 18.11 28.74
C ASP A 22 -11.76 18.18 28.66
N GLY A 23 -11.20 19.35 29.04
CA GLY A 23 -9.76 19.56 29.10
C GLY A 23 -9.12 19.98 27.76
N TYR A 24 -9.89 20.25 26.71
CA TYR A 24 -9.39 20.83 25.48
C TYR A 24 -9.15 22.32 25.60
N VAL A 25 -7.96 22.78 25.20
CA VAL A 25 -7.52 24.19 25.34
C VAL A 25 -7.41 24.93 23.99
N GLY A 26 -7.48 24.20 22.91
CA GLY A 26 -7.34 24.70 21.54
C GLY A 26 -5.88 24.85 21.08
N SER A 27 -5.69 24.60 19.80
CA SER A 27 -4.36 24.52 19.18
C SER A 27 -3.53 25.82 19.28
N ASN A 28 -4.16 26.97 19.42
CA ASN A 28 -3.46 28.25 19.57
C ASN A 28 -2.65 28.33 20.88
N VAL A 29 -3.07 27.64 21.92
CA VAL A 29 -2.32 27.57 23.20
C VAL A 29 -1.01 26.80 22.96
N CYS A 30 -1.03 25.73 22.18
CA CYS A 30 0.14 24.91 21.88
C CYS A 30 1.24 25.72 21.19
N LYS A 31 0.86 26.66 20.32
CA LYS A 31 1.77 27.53 19.56
C LYS A 31 2.74 28.30 20.46
N THR A 32 2.32 28.67 21.68
CA THR A 32 3.12 29.47 22.61
C THR A 32 4.42 28.76 22.99
N CYS A 33 4.38 27.44 23.17
CA CYS A 33 5.54 26.64 23.53
C CYS A 33 6.14 25.83 22.35
N HIS A 34 5.35 25.61 21.31
CA HIS A 34 5.74 24.82 20.14
C HIS A 34 5.70 25.62 18.82
N PRO A 35 6.36 26.80 18.73
CA PRO A 35 6.30 27.66 17.53
C PRO A 35 6.88 26.99 16.29
N ASP A 36 7.93 26.16 16.41
CA ASP A 36 8.56 25.46 15.30
C ASP A 36 7.61 24.41 14.68
N ILE A 37 6.87 23.68 15.52
CA ILE A 37 5.87 22.72 15.05
C ILE A 37 4.73 23.47 14.36
N TRP A 38 4.27 24.56 14.95
CA TRP A 38 3.21 25.38 14.34
C TRP A 38 3.62 25.91 12.97
N SER A 39 4.84 26.41 12.82
CA SER A 39 5.35 26.98 11.56
C SER A 39 5.37 26.01 10.38
N THR A 40 5.44 24.72 10.67
CA THR A 40 5.36 23.64 9.66
C THR A 40 3.95 23.08 9.51
N PHE A 41 3.20 22.99 10.61
CA PHE A 41 1.88 22.38 10.65
C PHE A 41 0.82 23.17 9.87
N TYR A 42 0.89 24.50 9.80
CA TYR A 42 -0.08 25.30 9.04
C TYR A 42 -0.06 24.99 7.52
N LYS A 43 1.02 24.42 7.00
CA LYS A 43 1.14 23.94 5.61
C LYS A 43 0.65 22.50 5.42
N ASN A 44 0.28 21.83 6.51
CA ASN A 44 -0.13 20.44 6.50
C ASN A 44 -1.62 20.33 6.16
N PRO A 45 -2.06 19.30 5.39
CA PRO A 45 -3.48 19.09 5.14
C PRO A 45 -4.36 18.97 6.40
N HIS A 46 -3.81 18.47 7.51
CA HIS A 46 -4.55 18.40 8.79
C HIS A 46 -4.87 19.76 9.39
N PHE A 47 -4.19 20.82 8.98
CA PHE A 47 -4.50 22.18 9.43
C PHE A 47 -5.91 22.63 9.03
N ILE A 48 -6.52 22.00 8.02
CA ILE A 48 -7.88 22.31 7.57
C ILE A 48 -8.91 22.19 8.71
N SER A 49 -8.66 21.30 9.67
CA SER A 49 -9.53 21.14 10.84
C SER A 49 -9.56 22.40 11.72
N ILE A 50 -8.42 23.10 11.83
CA ILE A 50 -8.32 24.39 12.52
C ILE A 50 -8.92 25.49 11.65
N ALA A 51 -8.54 25.53 10.38
CA ALA A 51 -8.94 26.60 9.45
C ALA A 51 -10.45 26.61 9.18
N SER A 52 -11.10 25.46 9.17
CA SER A 52 -12.54 25.36 8.92
C SER A 52 -13.38 25.85 10.10
N GLY A 53 -12.89 25.71 11.33
CA GLY A 53 -13.64 26.02 12.56
C GLY A 53 -14.92 25.20 12.76
N LYS A 54 -15.12 24.13 11.96
CA LYS A 54 -16.36 23.33 11.94
C LYS A 54 -16.25 22.04 12.74
N GLU A 55 -15.03 21.60 13.03
CA GLU A 55 -14.79 20.37 13.75
C GLU A 55 -14.86 20.61 15.29
N PRO A 56 -15.37 19.64 16.06
CA PRO A 56 -15.35 19.71 17.49
C PRO A 56 -13.91 19.63 18.05
N PRO A 57 -13.67 20.04 19.30
CA PRO A 57 -12.33 20.13 19.88
C PRO A 57 -11.49 18.85 19.74
N GLU A 58 -12.08 17.68 19.96
CA GLU A 58 -11.43 16.37 19.86
C GLU A 58 -11.04 15.98 18.42
N ARG A 59 -11.49 16.73 17.42
CA ARG A 59 -11.15 16.55 16.00
C ARG A 59 -10.38 17.73 15.41
N THR A 60 -10.02 18.71 16.24
CA THR A 60 -9.41 19.96 15.79
C THR A 60 -7.93 20.01 16.11
N GLY A 61 -7.10 20.18 15.10
CA GLY A 61 -5.68 20.53 15.20
C GLY A 61 -4.84 19.59 16.05
N CYS A 62 -4.04 20.14 16.93
CA CYS A 62 -3.07 19.39 17.74
C CYS A 62 -3.73 18.34 18.64
N GLU A 63 -4.81 18.73 19.28
CA GLU A 63 -5.50 17.90 20.26
C GLU A 63 -6.29 16.73 19.64
N SER A 64 -6.57 16.77 18.32
CA SER A 64 -7.18 15.63 17.62
C SER A 64 -6.29 14.39 17.64
N CYS A 65 -4.98 14.58 17.73
CA CYS A 65 -3.99 13.51 17.78
C CYS A 65 -3.40 13.33 19.18
N HIS A 66 -3.13 14.46 19.88
CA HIS A 66 -2.45 14.47 21.16
C HIS A 66 -3.39 14.38 22.37
N GLY A 67 -4.71 14.44 22.15
CA GLY A 67 -5.72 14.47 23.21
C GLY A 67 -5.79 15.82 23.94
N PRO A 68 -6.63 15.92 25.00
CA PRO A 68 -6.86 17.15 25.74
C PRO A 68 -5.57 17.73 26.34
N GLY A 69 -5.27 18.99 26.02
CA GLY A 69 -4.01 19.65 26.36
C GLY A 69 -3.95 20.29 27.75
N LYS A 70 -5.07 20.41 28.46
CA LYS A 70 -5.15 21.16 29.74
C LYS A 70 -4.10 20.71 30.76
N ALA A 71 -4.07 19.43 31.09
CA ALA A 71 -3.13 18.88 32.05
C ALA A 71 -1.67 19.08 31.64
N HIS A 72 -1.38 19.02 30.32
CA HIS A 72 -0.05 19.27 29.78
C HIS A 72 0.37 20.74 29.95
N VAL A 73 -0.53 21.67 29.70
CA VAL A 73 -0.29 23.11 29.86
C VAL A 73 -0.12 23.48 31.34
N GLU A 74 -0.99 22.99 32.22
CA GLU A 74 -0.91 23.22 33.67
C GLU A 74 0.39 22.66 34.27
N ALA A 75 0.84 21.50 33.80
CA ALA A 75 2.12 20.89 34.18
C ALA A 75 3.35 21.55 33.51
N ARG A 76 3.15 22.56 32.67
CA ARG A 76 4.20 23.22 31.86
C ARG A 76 5.00 22.25 31.00
N GLY A 77 4.36 21.18 30.51
CA GLY A 77 4.96 20.18 29.63
C GLY A 77 4.95 18.76 30.22
N GLY A 78 5.75 17.88 29.62
CA GLY A 78 5.87 16.48 30.04
C GLY A 78 5.07 15.51 29.18
N LYS A 79 5.67 14.36 28.90
CA LYS A 79 5.05 13.34 28.03
C LYS A 79 3.95 12.53 28.69
N ALA A 80 3.90 12.53 30.03
CA ALA A 80 2.93 11.78 30.81
C ALA A 80 1.52 12.40 30.81
N THR A 81 1.43 13.68 30.48
CA THR A 81 0.19 14.47 30.54
C THR A 81 -0.47 14.71 29.19
N ILE A 82 0.06 14.08 28.14
CA ILE A 82 -0.46 14.20 26.77
C ILE A 82 -0.11 12.93 25.98
N VAL A 83 -0.82 12.65 24.89
CA VAL A 83 -0.48 11.53 24.00
C VAL A 83 0.83 11.83 23.26
N ALA A 84 1.90 11.22 23.72
CA ALA A 84 3.25 11.40 23.16
C ALA A 84 3.62 10.23 22.24
N PHE A 85 3.57 10.43 20.93
CA PHE A 85 3.84 9.41 19.92
C PHE A 85 5.24 8.79 19.98
N SER A 86 6.19 9.46 20.64
CA SER A 86 7.56 8.94 20.82
C SER A 86 7.65 7.79 21.84
N VAL A 87 6.62 7.60 22.65
CA VAL A 87 6.55 6.55 23.69
C VAL A 87 5.30 5.69 23.55
N LEU A 88 4.44 6.00 22.58
CA LEU A 88 3.21 5.28 22.35
C LEU A 88 3.49 3.95 21.64
N PRO A 89 2.94 2.82 22.09
CA PRO A 89 3.02 1.54 21.38
C PRO A 89 2.44 1.64 19.97
N PRO A 90 2.99 0.86 18.99
CA PRO A 90 2.56 0.91 17.59
C PRO A 90 1.05 0.74 17.37
N GLU A 91 0.42 -0.17 18.08
CA GLU A 91 -1.02 -0.42 18.02
C GLU A 91 -1.83 0.81 18.44
N ASN A 92 -1.39 1.54 19.47
CA ASN A 92 -2.06 2.74 19.93
C ASN A 92 -1.88 3.91 18.95
N VAL A 93 -0.71 3.98 18.27
CA VAL A 93 -0.52 4.94 17.17
C VAL A 93 -1.54 4.68 16.05
N LEU A 94 -1.74 3.41 15.68
CA LEU A 94 -2.76 3.06 14.70
C LEU A 94 -4.15 3.52 15.16
N ASP A 95 -4.51 3.28 16.41
CA ASP A 95 -5.83 3.64 16.93
C ASP A 95 -6.09 5.14 16.84
N VAL A 96 -5.10 5.96 17.17
CA VAL A 96 -5.23 7.42 17.03
C VAL A 96 -5.48 7.82 15.56
N CYS A 97 -4.69 7.32 14.64
CA CYS A 97 -4.82 7.69 13.22
C CYS A 97 -6.11 7.16 12.58
N LEU A 98 -6.50 5.93 12.92
CA LEU A 98 -7.66 5.26 12.34
C LEU A 98 -9.00 5.81 12.83
N LYS A 99 -9.04 6.66 13.86
CA LYS A 99 -10.26 7.40 14.23
C LYS A 99 -10.85 8.17 13.04
N CYS A 100 -9.98 8.69 12.16
CA CYS A 100 -10.37 9.42 10.96
C CYS A 100 -10.04 8.68 9.66
N HIS A 101 -8.95 7.88 9.64
CA HIS A 101 -8.40 7.27 8.45
C HIS A 101 -8.82 5.81 8.20
N SER A 102 -9.91 5.33 8.81
CA SER A 102 -10.39 3.96 8.65
C SER A 102 -11.14 3.68 7.33
N GLN A 103 -11.67 4.73 6.69
CA GLN A 103 -12.67 4.60 5.61
C GLN A 103 -12.13 4.34 4.21
N THR A 104 -10.82 4.20 4.02
CA THR A 104 -10.25 4.00 2.68
C THR A 104 -9.86 2.56 2.42
N LEU A 105 -10.17 2.08 1.22
CA LEU A 105 -9.85 0.71 0.77
C LEU A 105 -8.36 0.38 0.89
N SER A 106 -7.46 1.33 0.57
CA SER A 106 -6.01 1.11 0.65
C SER A 106 -5.53 0.77 2.06
N ARG A 107 -6.30 1.12 3.09
CA ARG A 107 -5.99 0.85 4.51
C ARG A 107 -6.87 -0.23 5.15
N ALA A 108 -7.76 -0.86 4.39
CA ALA A 108 -8.69 -1.86 4.93
C ALA A 108 -7.99 -3.01 5.68
N ASN A 109 -6.80 -3.39 5.24
CA ASN A 109 -6.03 -4.49 5.81
C ASN A 109 -4.85 -4.05 6.69
N ILE A 110 -4.74 -2.77 7.04
CA ILE A 110 -3.56 -2.23 7.72
C ILE A 110 -3.22 -2.97 9.01
N ARG A 111 -4.22 -3.33 9.81
CA ARG A 111 -4.02 -4.06 11.09
C ARG A 111 -3.47 -5.48 10.89
N ARG A 112 -3.61 -6.03 9.69
CA ARG A 112 -3.12 -7.36 9.29
C ARG A 112 -1.94 -7.27 8.33
N SER A 113 -1.45 -6.07 8.05
CA SER A 113 -0.27 -5.90 7.19
C SER A 113 0.98 -6.44 7.87
N GLN A 114 1.93 -6.92 7.07
CA GLN A 114 3.21 -7.37 7.59
C GLN A 114 3.95 -6.25 8.34
N HIS A 115 3.80 -4.99 7.90
CA HIS A 115 4.36 -3.85 8.61
C HIS A 115 3.79 -3.75 10.02
N THR A 116 2.47 -3.76 10.18
CA THR A 116 1.83 -3.69 11.50
C THR A 116 2.18 -4.89 12.39
N LEU A 117 2.17 -6.10 11.83
CA LEU A 117 2.52 -7.32 12.56
C LEU A 117 3.98 -7.32 13.05
N ASN A 118 4.85 -6.54 12.40
CA ASN A 118 6.24 -6.34 12.81
C ASN A 118 6.45 -5.01 13.58
N GLY A 119 5.41 -4.43 14.16
CA GLY A 119 5.50 -3.25 15.01
C GLY A 119 5.74 -1.93 14.27
N ILE A 120 5.53 -1.89 12.96
CA ILE A 120 5.65 -0.66 12.16
C ILE A 120 4.30 0.06 12.18
N ALA A 121 4.27 1.28 12.70
CA ALA A 121 3.08 2.11 12.79
C ALA A 121 3.10 3.27 11.77
N CYS A 122 2.01 4.03 11.71
CA CYS A 122 1.83 5.13 10.76
C CYS A 122 3.00 6.14 10.80
N ASN A 123 3.45 6.52 11.98
CA ASN A 123 4.52 7.49 12.20
C ASN A 123 5.93 6.98 11.84
N SER A 124 6.09 5.69 11.58
CA SER A 124 7.34 5.14 11.04
C SER A 124 7.58 5.58 9.58
N CYS A 125 6.50 5.84 8.85
CA CYS A 125 6.55 6.24 7.45
C CYS A 125 6.05 7.67 7.22
N HIS A 126 5.07 8.13 7.99
CA HIS A 126 4.44 9.44 7.86
C HIS A 126 4.92 10.41 8.92
N SER A 127 5.26 11.62 8.52
CA SER A 127 5.62 12.72 9.43
C SER A 127 4.59 13.83 9.33
N ILE A 128 3.78 13.96 10.38
CA ILE A 128 2.73 14.98 10.42
C ILE A 128 3.30 16.37 10.66
N HIS A 129 4.39 16.48 11.37
CA HIS A 129 5.00 17.78 11.68
C HIS A 129 6.03 18.24 10.68
N LYS A 130 6.84 17.34 10.12
CA LYS A 130 8.01 17.66 9.29
C LYS A 130 8.11 16.72 8.07
N SER A 131 7.06 16.64 7.28
CA SER A 131 7.08 15.85 6.06
C SER A 131 8.07 16.40 5.04
N GLN A 132 8.87 15.53 4.43
CA GLN A 132 9.74 15.86 3.29
C GLN A 132 9.03 15.65 1.94
N ALA A 133 7.89 14.97 1.94
CA ALA A 133 7.07 14.75 0.76
C ALA A 133 5.64 15.21 1.05
N PRO A 134 5.20 16.35 0.47
CA PRO A 134 3.86 16.92 0.75
C PRO A 134 2.73 15.93 0.46
N ARG A 135 2.87 15.15 -0.63
CA ARG A 135 1.94 14.10 -0.94
C ARG A 135 2.11 12.94 0.04
N ALA A 136 1.01 12.56 0.69
CA ALA A 136 0.93 11.50 1.70
C ALA A 136 1.78 11.74 2.97
N LEU A 137 2.36 12.92 3.16
CA LEU A 137 3.13 13.30 4.36
C LEU A 137 4.24 12.31 4.72
N LEU A 138 4.95 11.76 3.76
CA LEU A 138 6.05 10.84 4.02
C LEU A 138 7.21 11.56 4.73
N ALA A 139 7.85 10.86 5.66
CA ALA A 139 9.00 11.36 6.42
C ALA A 139 10.25 11.58 5.56
N LYS A 140 10.34 10.85 4.43
CA LYS A 140 11.42 10.94 3.43
C LYS A 140 10.83 10.77 2.03
N LYS A 141 11.64 10.98 0.99
CA LYS A 141 11.29 10.52 -0.36
C LYS A 141 11.02 9.01 -0.33
N GLN A 142 10.03 8.55 -1.09
CA GLN A 142 9.51 7.19 -0.93
C GLN A 142 10.57 6.10 -1.07
N ALA A 143 11.43 6.17 -2.09
CA ALA A 143 12.48 5.18 -2.29
C ALA A 143 13.45 5.13 -1.08
N ASP A 144 13.91 6.30 -0.60
CA ASP A 144 14.82 6.39 0.54
C ASP A 144 14.18 5.92 1.84
N LEU A 145 12.86 6.14 1.98
CA LEU A 145 12.09 5.66 3.12
C LEU A 145 12.05 4.13 3.15
N CYS A 146 11.67 3.53 2.03
CA CYS A 146 11.55 2.07 1.92
C CYS A 146 12.92 1.38 2.04
N TYR A 147 13.94 1.90 1.39
CA TYR A 147 15.31 1.35 1.44
C TYR A 147 15.95 1.42 2.82
N GLY A 148 15.44 2.22 3.74
CA GLY A 148 15.89 2.24 5.13
C GLY A 148 15.78 0.88 5.82
N CYS A 149 14.80 0.07 5.42
CA CYS A 149 14.59 -1.30 5.92
C CYS A 149 14.76 -2.35 4.82
N HIS A 150 14.42 -2.04 3.57
CA HIS A 150 14.49 -2.93 2.40
C HIS A 150 15.77 -2.68 1.58
N SER A 151 16.93 -2.69 2.23
CA SER A 151 18.23 -2.36 1.59
C SER A 151 18.61 -3.32 0.45
N ASN A 152 18.25 -4.59 0.55
CA ASN A 152 18.46 -5.61 -0.49
C ASN A 152 17.74 -5.25 -1.79
N VAL A 153 16.57 -4.64 -1.72
CA VAL A 153 15.77 -4.21 -2.88
C VAL A 153 16.46 -3.06 -3.61
N ARG A 154 17.17 -2.17 -2.89
CA ARG A 154 17.95 -1.10 -3.49
C ARG A 154 19.01 -1.63 -4.47
N ALA A 155 19.69 -2.71 -4.08
CA ALA A 155 20.68 -3.37 -4.94
C ALA A 155 20.05 -3.93 -6.22
N GLN A 156 18.85 -4.52 -6.11
CA GLN A 156 18.12 -5.04 -7.26
C GLN A 156 17.77 -3.92 -8.26
N PHE A 157 17.28 -2.77 -7.80
CA PHE A 157 16.99 -1.61 -8.66
C PHE A 157 18.25 -0.91 -9.19
N SER A 158 19.44 -1.39 -8.88
CA SER A 158 20.71 -0.94 -9.45
C SER A 158 21.23 -1.86 -10.56
N MET A 159 20.53 -2.97 -10.85
CA MET A 159 20.91 -3.90 -11.92
C MET A 159 20.73 -3.29 -13.32
N PRO A 160 21.40 -3.88 -14.36
CA PRO A 160 21.34 -3.35 -15.73
C PRO A 160 19.92 -3.26 -16.31
N PHE A 161 19.12 -4.27 -16.08
CA PHE A 161 17.72 -4.31 -16.49
C PHE A 161 16.83 -4.18 -15.26
N LYS A 162 16.01 -3.14 -15.20
CA LYS A 162 15.22 -2.78 -14.01
C LYS A 162 14.04 -1.90 -14.35
N HIS A 163 13.05 -1.86 -13.49
CA HIS A 163 12.13 -0.73 -13.46
C HIS A 163 12.82 0.51 -12.87
N ARG A 164 12.49 1.70 -13.41
CA ARG A 164 13.22 2.95 -13.11
C ARG A 164 12.72 3.63 -11.82
N VAL A 165 12.78 2.90 -10.70
CA VAL A 165 12.39 3.43 -9.38
C VAL A 165 13.43 4.41 -8.84
N ASN A 166 14.72 4.09 -8.98
CA ASN A 166 15.81 4.94 -8.51
C ASN A 166 15.85 6.28 -9.27
N GLU A 167 15.44 6.27 -10.53
CA GLU A 167 15.37 7.45 -11.39
C GLU A 167 14.05 8.25 -11.20
N GLY A 168 13.13 7.76 -10.38
CA GLY A 168 11.87 8.44 -10.05
C GLY A 168 10.75 8.33 -11.08
N PHE A 169 10.89 7.48 -12.10
CA PHE A 169 9.82 7.23 -13.08
C PHE A 169 8.70 6.35 -12.52
N MET A 170 9.02 5.55 -11.52
CA MET A 170 8.09 4.68 -10.80
C MET A 170 8.32 4.80 -9.30
N THR A 171 7.34 4.41 -8.54
CA THR A 171 7.39 4.38 -7.07
C THR A 171 7.10 2.97 -6.57
N CYS A 172 7.54 2.65 -5.35
CA CYS A 172 7.27 1.35 -4.74
C CYS A 172 5.76 1.06 -4.66
N THR A 173 4.97 2.10 -4.42
CA THR A 173 3.50 1.99 -4.28
C THR A 173 2.75 1.86 -5.60
N ASP A 174 3.40 1.94 -6.74
CA ASP A 174 2.78 1.58 -8.02
C ASP A 174 2.49 0.07 -8.10
N CYS A 175 3.30 -0.73 -7.37
CA CYS A 175 3.18 -2.18 -7.30
C CYS A 175 2.78 -2.70 -5.90
N HIS A 176 3.21 -2.01 -4.83
CA HIS A 176 3.04 -2.47 -3.45
C HIS A 176 2.09 -1.59 -2.65
N ASN A 177 1.19 -2.20 -1.88
CA ASN A 177 0.41 -1.48 -0.86
C ASN A 177 1.04 -1.69 0.53
N PRO A 178 1.76 -0.69 1.09
CA PRO A 178 2.40 -0.81 2.39
C PRO A 178 1.40 -0.93 3.56
N HIS A 179 0.13 -0.58 3.33
CA HIS A 179 -0.93 -0.71 4.32
C HIS A 179 -1.57 -2.11 4.36
N GLY A 180 -1.06 -3.06 3.60
CA GLY A 180 -1.55 -4.42 3.52
C GLY A 180 -2.31 -4.71 2.24
N ALA A 181 -1.98 -5.83 1.65
CA ALA A 181 -2.64 -6.31 0.44
C ALA A 181 -4.09 -6.72 0.73
N TYR A 182 -4.93 -6.65 -0.28
CA TYR A 182 -6.24 -7.27 -0.24
C TYR A 182 -6.08 -8.77 0.01
N ALA A 183 -6.96 -9.36 0.81
CA ALA A 183 -6.91 -10.79 1.06
C ALA A 183 -6.95 -11.55 -0.28
N PRO A 184 -5.93 -12.36 -0.60
CA PRO A 184 -5.92 -13.11 -1.84
C PRO A 184 -7.06 -14.14 -1.81
N THR A 185 -7.61 -14.45 -2.99
CA THR A 185 -8.47 -15.62 -3.11
C THR A 185 -7.67 -16.88 -2.75
N TRP A 186 -8.36 -17.98 -2.45
CA TRP A 186 -7.71 -19.25 -2.13
C TRP A 186 -6.66 -19.70 -3.18
N ARG A 187 -6.84 -19.33 -4.45
CA ARG A 187 -5.88 -19.58 -5.54
C ARG A 187 -4.58 -18.81 -5.40
N MET A 188 -4.55 -17.81 -4.56
CA MET A 188 -3.46 -16.86 -4.43
C MET A 188 -3.01 -16.72 -2.97
N ALA A 189 -3.40 -17.64 -2.11
CA ALA A 189 -3.12 -17.61 -0.68
C ALA A 189 -1.61 -17.52 -0.34
N GLY A 190 -0.73 -17.94 -1.24
CA GLY A 190 0.72 -17.83 -1.10
C GLY A 190 1.33 -16.55 -1.67
N ARG A 191 0.53 -15.64 -2.27
CA ARG A 191 1.03 -14.43 -2.92
C ARG A 191 0.37 -13.19 -2.38
N PRO A 192 1.08 -12.38 -1.61
CA PRO A 192 0.55 -11.09 -1.19
C PRO A 192 0.40 -10.20 -2.42
N ARG A 193 -0.83 -9.93 -2.84
CA ARG A 193 -1.13 -8.92 -3.85
C ARG A 193 -1.09 -7.55 -3.20
N MET A 194 -0.17 -6.76 -3.64
CA MET A 194 0.09 -5.42 -3.11
C MET A 194 -0.54 -4.33 -3.98
N VAL A 195 -1.70 -4.61 -4.58
CA VAL A 195 -2.36 -3.66 -5.47
C VAL A 195 -3.27 -2.74 -4.69
N ASP A 196 -3.10 -1.45 -4.86
CA ASP A 196 -3.78 -0.40 -4.12
C ASP A 196 -5.28 -0.27 -4.48
N GLN A 197 -5.68 -0.76 -5.63
CA GLN A 197 -7.06 -0.66 -6.14
C GLN A 197 -7.49 -1.98 -6.78
N ALA A 198 -7.32 -3.06 -6.05
CA ALA A 198 -7.77 -4.35 -6.57
C ALA A 198 -9.29 -4.42 -6.60
N VAL A 199 -9.85 -3.92 -7.66
CA VAL A 199 -11.08 -4.47 -8.18
C VAL A 199 -10.66 -5.79 -8.83
N GLY A 200 -10.70 -6.87 -8.09
CA GLY A 200 -10.32 -8.19 -8.57
C GLY A 200 -8.88 -8.62 -8.25
N ASN A 201 -8.55 -9.81 -8.67
CA ASN A 201 -7.31 -10.54 -8.41
C ASN A 201 -6.22 -10.26 -9.46
N GLU A 202 -6.05 -9.02 -9.90
CA GLU A 202 -5.07 -8.71 -10.94
C GLU A 202 -3.66 -8.54 -10.40
N GLU A 203 -2.68 -9.03 -11.16
CA GLU A 203 -1.27 -8.77 -10.93
C GLU A 203 -0.97 -7.27 -11.07
N PRO A 204 -0.16 -6.66 -10.20
CA PRO A 204 0.17 -5.24 -10.28
C PRO A 204 0.84 -4.85 -11.59
N CYS A 205 1.53 -5.79 -12.22
CA CYS A 205 2.17 -5.63 -13.53
C CYS A 205 1.19 -5.19 -14.62
N LEU A 206 -0.04 -5.68 -14.56
CA LEU A 206 -1.07 -5.47 -15.59
C LEU A 206 -1.66 -4.06 -15.59
N LYS A 207 -1.32 -3.22 -14.62
CA LYS A 207 -1.65 -1.79 -14.66
C LYS A 207 -0.97 -1.08 -15.83
N CYS A 208 0.27 -1.47 -16.14
CA CYS A 208 1.08 -0.89 -17.19
C CYS A 208 1.24 -1.84 -18.38
N HIS A 209 1.35 -3.15 -18.13
CA HIS A 209 1.46 -4.19 -19.15
C HIS A 209 0.10 -4.77 -19.52
N SER A 210 -0.83 -3.88 -19.88
CA SER A 210 -2.24 -4.23 -20.14
C SER A 210 -2.41 -5.23 -21.29
N GLU A 211 -1.47 -5.24 -22.26
CA GLU A 211 -1.45 -6.16 -23.38
C GLU A 211 -1.18 -7.62 -22.98
N LYS A 212 -0.75 -7.85 -21.72
CA LYS A 212 -0.54 -9.18 -21.16
C LYS A 212 -1.72 -9.65 -20.28
N ARG A 213 -2.76 -8.84 -20.16
CA ARG A 213 -3.89 -9.10 -19.24
C ARG A 213 -4.76 -10.27 -19.69
N GLY A 214 -4.96 -10.41 -20.97
CA GLY A 214 -6.02 -11.30 -21.49
C GLY A 214 -7.44 -10.72 -21.30
N PRO A 215 -8.50 -11.53 -21.30
CA PRO A 215 -8.44 -12.98 -21.49
C PRO A 215 -7.94 -13.39 -22.89
N PHE A 216 -7.19 -14.48 -22.94
CA PHE A 216 -6.77 -15.08 -24.19
C PHE A 216 -7.56 -16.36 -24.43
N VAL A 217 -7.79 -16.71 -25.70
CA VAL A 217 -8.42 -17.99 -26.05
C VAL A 217 -7.53 -19.15 -25.61
N PHE A 218 -6.22 -19.00 -25.81
CA PHE A 218 -5.22 -19.95 -25.37
C PHE A 218 -4.32 -19.25 -24.35
N GLU A 219 -4.48 -19.61 -23.08
CA GLU A 219 -3.72 -19.04 -21.97
C GLU A 219 -2.53 -19.93 -21.61
N HIS A 220 -1.39 -19.31 -21.35
CA HIS A 220 -0.27 -20.01 -20.73
C HIS A 220 -0.55 -20.11 -19.21
N ALA A 221 -0.89 -21.32 -18.76
CA ALA A 221 -1.43 -21.55 -17.42
C ALA A 221 -0.55 -20.99 -16.28
N VAL A 222 0.78 -21.04 -16.42
CA VAL A 222 1.72 -20.53 -15.44
C VAL A 222 1.57 -19.02 -15.22
N VAL A 223 1.31 -18.26 -16.31
CA VAL A 223 1.08 -16.79 -16.21
C VAL A 223 -0.15 -16.50 -15.37
N ARG A 224 -1.19 -17.29 -15.52
CA ARG A 224 -2.46 -17.10 -14.84
C ARG A 224 -2.44 -17.60 -13.39
N VAL A 225 -1.84 -18.75 -13.15
CA VAL A 225 -1.87 -19.43 -11.85
C VAL A 225 -0.72 -18.97 -10.97
N GLU A 226 0.48 -18.89 -11.51
CA GLU A 226 1.69 -18.60 -10.75
C GLU A 226 2.20 -17.16 -10.92
N GLY A 227 1.78 -16.47 -12.00
CA GLY A 227 2.04 -15.06 -12.26
C GLY A 227 3.37 -14.75 -12.94
N CYS A 228 3.61 -13.45 -13.09
CA CYS A 228 4.73 -12.93 -13.87
C CYS A 228 6.10 -13.27 -13.28
N GLU A 229 6.19 -13.38 -11.96
CA GLU A 229 7.43 -13.58 -11.22
C GLU A 229 8.06 -14.96 -11.41
N GLN A 230 7.34 -15.92 -12.00
CA GLN A 230 7.93 -17.19 -12.36
C GLN A 230 9.01 -17.06 -13.44
N CYS A 231 8.89 -16.05 -14.27
CA CYS A 231 9.84 -15.79 -15.35
C CYS A 231 10.63 -14.50 -15.18
N HIS A 232 10.10 -13.52 -14.45
CA HIS A 232 10.67 -12.17 -14.33
C HIS A 232 11.04 -11.80 -12.90
N TYR A 233 12.13 -11.04 -12.74
CA TYR A 233 12.50 -10.37 -11.50
C TYR A 233 12.09 -8.89 -11.60
N PRO A 234 10.95 -8.47 -11.02
CA PRO A 234 10.38 -7.14 -11.27
C PRO A 234 11.22 -5.98 -10.75
N HIS A 235 12.04 -6.18 -9.74
CA HIS A 235 12.91 -5.11 -9.22
C HIS A 235 14.14 -4.89 -10.11
N GLY A 236 14.72 -5.96 -10.63
CA GLY A 236 15.88 -5.88 -11.50
C GLY A 236 16.51 -7.24 -11.76
N SER A 237 17.21 -7.32 -12.87
CA SER A 237 17.92 -8.52 -13.32
C SER A 237 19.20 -8.15 -14.07
N THR A 238 20.14 -9.05 -14.09
CA THR A 238 21.30 -8.99 -15.01
C THR A 238 20.91 -9.41 -16.41
N ASN A 239 19.73 -10.00 -16.58
CA ASN A 239 19.25 -10.54 -17.85
C ASN A 239 18.22 -9.59 -18.48
N SER A 240 18.28 -9.45 -19.80
CA SER A 240 17.32 -8.65 -20.57
C SER A 240 15.88 -9.04 -20.25
N ARG A 241 14.94 -8.09 -20.41
CA ARG A 241 13.52 -8.29 -20.14
C ARG A 241 13.23 -8.73 -18.69
N LEU A 242 14.15 -8.45 -17.76
CA LEU A 242 14.04 -8.84 -16.36
C LEU A 242 13.93 -10.35 -16.13
N LEU A 243 14.47 -11.17 -17.03
CA LEU A 243 14.34 -12.63 -16.93
C LEU A 243 15.15 -13.18 -15.75
N ARG A 244 14.63 -14.23 -15.15
CA ARG A 244 15.28 -14.96 -14.06
C ARG A 244 16.51 -15.76 -14.53
N ARG A 245 16.52 -16.13 -15.81
CA ARG A 245 17.62 -16.90 -16.43
C ARG A 245 18.21 -16.12 -17.59
N PRO A 246 19.51 -16.21 -17.81
CA PRO A 246 20.17 -15.52 -18.92
C PRO A 246 19.76 -16.05 -20.29
N VAL A 247 19.38 -17.33 -20.35
CA VAL A 247 18.98 -18.03 -21.56
C VAL A 247 17.54 -18.46 -21.46
N VAL A 248 16.70 -18.04 -22.43
CA VAL A 248 15.28 -18.36 -22.47
C VAL A 248 15.01 -19.86 -22.44
N PHE A 249 15.80 -20.61 -23.17
CA PHE A 249 15.74 -22.06 -23.21
C PHE A 249 15.78 -22.70 -21.80
N THR A 250 16.75 -22.33 -20.95
CA THR A 250 16.86 -22.88 -19.61
C THR A 250 15.67 -22.53 -18.73
N LEU A 251 15.10 -21.33 -18.92
CA LEU A 251 13.90 -20.91 -18.21
C LEU A 251 12.68 -21.76 -18.59
N CYS A 252 12.47 -22.01 -19.88
CA CYS A 252 11.37 -22.83 -20.35
C CYS A 252 11.48 -24.28 -19.86
N LEU A 253 12.70 -24.82 -19.86
CA LEU A 253 12.97 -26.21 -19.43
C LEU A 253 12.80 -26.42 -17.90
N GLU A 254 12.67 -25.39 -17.09
CA GLU A 254 12.31 -25.57 -15.68
C GLU A 254 10.95 -26.29 -15.52
N CYS A 255 10.05 -26.13 -16.53
CA CYS A 255 8.73 -26.75 -16.54
C CYS A 255 8.53 -27.70 -17.75
N HIS A 256 9.16 -27.40 -18.88
CA HIS A 256 9.02 -28.16 -20.14
C HIS A 256 10.21 -29.10 -20.37
N ASN A 257 10.66 -29.79 -19.33
CA ASN A 257 11.81 -30.67 -19.36
C ASN A 257 11.45 -32.15 -19.67
N GLY A 258 10.28 -32.41 -20.22
CA GLY A 258 9.77 -33.76 -20.44
C GLY A 258 10.67 -34.65 -21.27
N THR A 259 11.19 -35.65 -20.63
CA THR A 259 11.87 -36.78 -21.26
C THR A 259 10.84 -37.85 -21.61
N GLY A 260 10.22 -37.75 -22.79
CA GLY A 260 9.36 -38.80 -23.32
C GLY A 260 8.03 -39.04 -22.57
N ASN A 261 6.98 -39.39 -23.23
CA ASN A 261 5.65 -39.82 -22.79
C ASN A 261 4.64 -38.75 -22.34
N GLY A 262 4.85 -37.47 -22.66
CA GLY A 262 3.79 -36.45 -22.65
C GLY A 262 3.23 -36.04 -21.29
N ARG A 263 3.64 -36.65 -20.18
CA ARG A 263 3.23 -36.24 -18.83
C ARG A 263 4.42 -36.12 -17.89
N GLN A 264 4.53 -34.99 -17.27
CA GLN A 264 5.43 -34.76 -16.14
C GLN A 264 4.72 -34.99 -14.80
N ALA A 265 5.51 -35.22 -13.75
CA ALA A 265 5.02 -35.41 -12.38
C ALA A 265 4.15 -34.24 -11.89
N ASN A 266 4.30 -33.04 -12.43
CA ASN A 266 3.53 -31.83 -12.11
C ASN A 266 2.35 -31.58 -13.07
N GLY A 267 2.00 -32.52 -13.94
CA GLY A 267 0.84 -32.42 -14.84
C GLY A 267 1.04 -31.52 -16.06
N VAL A 268 2.23 -31.01 -16.30
CA VAL A 268 2.55 -30.24 -17.53
C VAL A 268 2.76 -31.20 -18.68
N PHE A 269 1.96 -31.01 -19.74
CA PHE A 269 2.12 -31.77 -20.98
C PHE A 269 3.32 -31.22 -21.74
N THR A 270 4.31 -32.06 -21.99
CA THR A 270 5.36 -31.81 -22.98
C THR A 270 5.17 -32.74 -24.12
N GLN A 271 5.00 -32.20 -25.31
CA GLN A 271 5.10 -33.01 -26.52
C GLN A 271 6.58 -33.37 -26.73
N SER A 272 6.97 -34.50 -26.18
CA SER A 272 8.26 -35.08 -26.54
C SER A 272 8.21 -35.55 -27.97
N GLY A 273 9.14 -35.11 -28.77
CA GLY A 273 9.30 -35.54 -30.16
C GLY A 273 9.22 -34.46 -31.22
N SER A 274 8.63 -33.27 -30.90
CA SER A 274 8.52 -32.18 -31.86
C SER A 274 9.82 -31.40 -32.07
N HIS A 275 10.74 -31.41 -31.06
CA HIS A 275 11.95 -30.62 -31.07
C HIS A 275 13.15 -31.42 -30.59
N ASN A 276 14.19 -31.49 -31.43
CA ASN A 276 15.48 -31.99 -31.01
C ASN A 276 16.21 -30.89 -30.21
N MET A 277 16.20 -30.97 -28.90
CA MET A 277 16.79 -29.95 -28.00
C MET A 277 18.31 -29.85 -28.10
N ALA A 278 18.98 -30.83 -28.75
CA ALA A 278 20.40 -30.73 -29.04
C ALA A 278 20.68 -29.82 -30.26
N ASP A 279 19.68 -29.56 -31.10
CA ASP A 279 19.82 -28.67 -32.24
C ASP A 279 19.68 -27.19 -31.79
N PRO A 280 20.67 -26.33 -32.07
CA PRO A 280 20.68 -24.93 -31.65
C PRO A 280 19.45 -24.14 -32.08
N ARG A 281 18.76 -24.49 -33.19
CA ARG A 281 17.56 -23.80 -33.64
C ARG A 281 16.40 -23.90 -32.65
N TYR A 282 16.36 -24.95 -31.82
CA TYR A 282 15.31 -25.13 -30.79
C TYR A 282 15.69 -24.60 -29.43
N GLN A 283 16.89 -24.02 -29.29
CA GLN A 283 17.35 -23.43 -28.01
C GLN A 283 16.90 -21.99 -27.82
N ASN A 284 16.10 -21.41 -28.71
CA ASN A 284 15.42 -20.14 -28.54
C ASN A 284 13.93 -20.30 -28.73
N CYS A 285 13.24 -20.80 -27.73
CA CYS A 285 11.82 -21.14 -27.77
C CYS A 285 10.95 -19.97 -28.24
N THR A 286 11.26 -18.75 -27.78
CA THR A 286 10.50 -17.54 -28.13
C THR A 286 10.79 -16.98 -29.53
N ALA A 287 11.68 -17.58 -30.29
CA ALA A 287 11.82 -17.27 -31.72
C ALA A 287 10.61 -17.76 -32.51
N CYS A 288 9.97 -18.85 -32.07
CA CYS A 288 8.78 -19.42 -32.66
C CYS A 288 7.54 -19.21 -31.77
N HIS A 289 7.63 -19.47 -30.48
CA HIS A 289 6.53 -19.26 -29.53
C HIS A 289 6.46 -17.81 -29.07
N VAL A 290 6.07 -16.91 -29.97
CA VAL A 290 6.16 -15.46 -29.79
C VAL A 290 5.08 -14.88 -28.84
N ARG A 291 3.98 -15.62 -28.64
CA ARG A 291 2.83 -15.21 -27.81
C ARG A 291 2.78 -15.93 -26.46
N ILE A 292 3.93 -16.12 -25.83
CA ILE A 292 4.09 -16.95 -24.63
C ILE A 292 3.23 -16.50 -23.43
N HIS A 293 2.74 -15.28 -23.39
CA HIS A 293 1.84 -14.81 -22.34
C HIS A 293 0.37 -15.16 -22.57
N GLY A 294 0.03 -15.59 -23.78
CA GLY A 294 -1.30 -15.98 -24.25
C GLY A 294 -1.54 -15.59 -25.70
N SER A 295 -2.35 -16.36 -26.40
CA SER A 295 -2.71 -16.16 -27.81
C SER A 295 -4.21 -16.25 -28.00
N ASN A 296 -4.74 -15.47 -28.94
CA ASN A 296 -6.13 -15.58 -29.39
C ASN A 296 -6.30 -16.43 -30.65
N SER A 297 -5.21 -16.84 -31.26
CA SER A 297 -5.23 -17.50 -32.58
C SER A 297 -4.52 -18.85 -32.61
N ASP A 298 -3.67 -19.17 -31.63
CA ASP A 298 -2.81 -20.35 -31.71
C ASP A 298 -2.55 -20.98 -30.35
N ALA A 299 -2.88 -22.26 -30.19
CA ALA A 299 -2.71 -23.03 -28.98
C ALA A 299 -1.23 -23.28 -28.60
N PHE A 300 -0.33 -23.15 -29.56
CA PHE A 300 1.11 -23.31 -29.36
C PHE A 300 1.85 -21.97 -29.23
N PHE A 301 1.09 -20.86 -29.19
CA PHE A 301 1.65 -19.51 -29.00
C PHE A 301 2.58 -19.04 -30.16
N LEU A 302 2.43 -19.59 -31.34
CA LEU A 302 3.24 -19.22 -32.50
C LEU A 302 2.84 -17.85 -33.10
N ARG A 303 1.59 -17.38 -32.82
CA ARG A 303 1.02 -16.12 -33.31
C ARG A 303 0.20 -15.44 -32.24
#